data_e12164cdadce630b4fa58022bb699f4c
#
_entry.id   e12164cdadce630b4fa58022bb699f4c
#
_cell.length_a   1.000
_cell.length_b   1.000
_cell.length_c   1.000
_cell.angle_alpha   90.00
_cell.angle_beta   90.00
_cell.angle_gamma   90.00
#
_symmetry.space_group_name_H-M   'P 1'
#
loop_
_entity.id
_entity.type
_entity.pdbx_description
1 polymer ?
#
loop_
_entity_poly.entity_id
_entity_poly.type
_entity_poly.pdbx_seq_one_letter_code
_entity_poly.pdbx_strand_id
1 'polypeptide(L)'
;PAAAGSYDALKAVGKEGQVLIMSVDGGCPGVKDVAAGIIGGTSQQYPLLMAALGVEAIKKFADTGEKPGVTEGKNFYDTGVALITDNPVEGVPSITTKEGLEKCWG
;
A
#
# COMPACT_ATOMS: atom_id res chain seq x y z
N PRO A 1 -0.64 10.34 -5.35
CA PRO A 1 -0.94 11.70 -5.89
C PRO A 1 -2.13 12.36 -5.20
N ALA A 2 -3.27 11.66 -5.01
CA ALA A 2 -4.47 12.27 -4.43
C ALA A 2 -4.27 12.78 -2.99
N ALA A 3 -3.62 12.02 -2.12
CA ALA A 3 -3.36 12.44 -0.74
C ALA A 3 -2.42 13.66 -0.68
N ALA A 4 -1.37 13.68 -1.50
CA ALA A 4 -0.47 14.84 -1.61
C ALA A 4 -1.22 16.09 -2.07
N GLY A 5 -2.06 15.98 -3.12
CA GLY A 5 -2.89 17.10 -3.58
C GLY A 5 -3.91 17.58 -2.53
N SER A 6 -4.47 16.67 -1.73
CA SER A 6 -5.34 17.02 -0.61
C SER A 6 -4.58 17.81 0.47
N TYR A 7 -3.36 17.39 0.79
CA TYR A 7 -2.51 18.12 1.72
C TYR A 7 -2.17 19.52 1.21
N ASP A 8 -1.79 19.64 -0.06
CA ASP A 8 -1.48 20.95 -0.68
C ASP A 8 -2.68 21.89 -0.66
N ALA A 9 -3.88 21.36 -0.91
CA ALA A 9 -5.12 22.15 -0.83
C ALA A 9 -5.40 22.63 0.60
N LEU A 10 -5.20 21.78 1.61
CA LEU A 10 -5.35 22.16 3.02
C LEU A 10 -4.31 23.20 3.44
N LYS A 11 -3.08 23.04 2.98
CA LYS A 11 -1.99 23.99 3.23
C LYS A 11 -2.26 25.37 2.62
N ALA A 12 -2.83 25.41 1.41
CA ALA A 12 -3.16 26.66 0.75
C ALA A 12 -4.19 27.51 1.52
N VAL A 13 -4.99 26.88 2.40
CA VAL A 13 -5.99 27.56 3.25
C VAL A 13 -5.62 27.56 4.74
N GLY A 14 -4.36 27.21 5.08
CA GLY A 14 -3.85 27.19 6.46
C GLY A 14 -4.52 26.15 7.37
N LYS A 15 -4.94 25.01 6.82
CA LYS A 15 -5.62 23.93 7.54
C LYS A 15 -4.86 22.62 7.54
N GLU A 16 -3.60 22.63 7.12
CA GLU A 16 -2.70 21.48 7.28
C GLU A 16 -2.62 21.06 8.75
N GLY A 17 -2.64 19.76 8.99
CA GLY A 17 -2.66 19.21 10.36
C GLY A 17 -4.01 19.25 11.10
N GLN A 18 -5.04 19.90 10.55
CA GLN A 18 -6.39 19.90 11.13
C GLN A 18 -7.27 18.75 10.59
N VAL A 19 -6.84 18.11 9.50
CA VAL A 19 -7.56 17.02 8.85
C VAL A 19 -6.62 15.82 8.75
N LEU A 20 -7.05 14.67 9.25
CA LEU A 20 -6.35 13.41 9.08
C LEU A 20 -6.53 12.92 7.63
N ILE A 21 -5.43 12.78 6.92
CA ILE A 21 -5.40 12.22 5.57
C ILE A 21 -4.93 10.77 5.67
N MET A 22 -5.72 9.84 5.14
CA MET A 22 -5.34 8.44 4.96
C MET A 22 -5.30 8.13 3.46
N SER A 23 -4.35 7.30 3.04
CA SER A 23 -4.16 6.97 1.63
C SER A 23 -4.07 5.47 1.38
N VAL A 24 -4.03 5.11 0.12
CA VAL A 24 -3.82 3.73 -0.36
C VAL A 24 -2.63 3.71 -1.33
N ASP A 25 -2.18 2.50 -1.63
CA ASP A 25 -1.11 2.08 -2.51
C ASP A 25 0.26 1.94 -1.83
N GLY A 26 0.65 2.83 -0.94
CA GLY A 26 1.88 2.69 -0.17
C GLY A 26 3.17 2.65 -1.01
N GLY A 27 3.19 3.37 -2.15
CA GLY A 27 4.43 3.63 -2.89
C GLY A 27 5.44 4.42 -2.04
N CYS A 28 6.72 4.38 -2.40
CA CYS A 28 7.77 5.01 -1.60
C CYS A 28 7.54 6.50 -1.30
N PRO A 29 7.03 7.33 -2.22
CA PRO A 29 6.67 8.71 -1.88
C PRO A 29 5.60 8.79 -0.79
N GLY A 30 4.52 7.97 -0.88
CA GLY A 30 3.46 7.97 0.12
C GLY A 30 3.92 7.51 1.50
N VAL A 31 4.83 6.52 1.57
CA VAL A 31 5.42 6.09 2.85
C VAL A 31 6.29 7.19 3.46
N LYS A 32 7.04 7.93 2.63
CA LYS A 32 7.81 9.09 3.08
C LYS A 32 6.91 10.22 3.60
N ASP A 33 5.74 10.43 2.98
CA ASP A 33 4.76 11.41 3.43
C ASP A 33 4.16 11.02 4.80
N VAL A 34 3.98 9.71 5.08
CA VAL A 34 3.62 9.23 6.42
C VAL A 34 4.74 9.54 7.42
N ALA A 35 5.99 9.21 7.10
CA ALA A 35 7.14 9.49 7.97
C ALA A 35 7.32 10.99 8.25
N ALA A 36 6.97 11.85 7.30
CA ALA A 36 7.00 13.30 7.45
C ALA A 36 5.78 13.88 8.19
N GLY A 37 4.79 13.07 8.56
CA GLY A 37 3.55 13.53 9.20
C GLY A 37 2.60 14.28 8.27
N ILE A 38 2.83 14.23 6.96
CA ILE A 38 1.97 14.85 5.93
C ILE A 38 0.65 14.11 5.82
N ILE A 39 0.69 12.78 5.87
CA ILE A 39 -0.47 11.90 5.95
C ILE A 39 -0.35 10.98 7.16
N GLY A 40 -1.47 10.56 7.73
CA GLY A 40 -1.51 9.75 8.95
C GLY A 40 -1.19 8.27 8.72
N GLY A 41 -1.41 7.78 7.51
CA GLY A 41 -1.12 6.40 7.14
C GLY A 41 -1.48 6.09 5.70
N THR A 42 -0.97 4.95 5.22
CA THR A 42 -1.27 4.43 3.89
C THR A 42 -1.42 2.91 3.91
N SER A 43 -2.40 2.38 3.17
CA SER A 43 -2.51 0.94 2.93
C SER A 43 -1.56 0.55 1.80
N GLN A 44 -0.48 -0.14 2.14
CA GLN A 44 0.53 -0.56 1.16
C GLN A 44 0.11 -1.85 0.46
N GLN A 45 0.18 -1.86 -0.86
CA GLN A 45 0.05 -3.03 -1.71
C GLN A 45 1.38 -3.36 -2.39
N TYR A 46 1.47 -4.53 -3.04
CA TYR A 46 2.72 -5.08 -3.55
C TYR A 46 2.66 -5.34 -5.07
N PRO A 47 2.62 -4.31 -5.93
CA PRO A 47 2.44 -4.47 -7.39
C PRO A 47 3.57 -5.23 -8.06
N LEU A 48 4.81 -5.15 -7.56
CA LEU A 48 5.92 -5.94 -8.09
C LEU A 48 5.72 -7.44 -7.85
N LEU A 49 5.22 -7.82 -6.65
CA LEU A 49 4.86 -9.20 -6.34
C LEU A 49 3.67 -9.66 -7.20
N MET A 50 2.65 -8.83 -7.37
CA MET A 50 1.51 -9.13 -8.23
C MET A 50 1.94 -9.40 -9.67
N ALA A 51 2.83 -8.56 -10.22
CA ALA A 51 3.35 -8.73 -11.56
C ALA A 51 4.17 -10.02 -11.72
N ALA A 52 5.07 -10.32 -10.78
CA ALA A 52 5.89 -11.53 -10.80
C ALA A 52 5.00 -12.79 -10.77
N LEU A 53 4.10 -12.88 -9.80
CA LEU A 53 3.17 -14.00 -9.67
C LEU A 53 2.23 -14.14 -10.88
N GLY A 54 1.79 -13.03 -11.47
CA GLY A 54 0.98 -13.04 -12.70
C GLY A 54 1.73 -13.64 -13.88
N VAL A 55 2.98 -13.25 -14.10
CA VAL A 55 3.82 -13.80 -15.19
C VAL A 55 4.11 -15.27 -14.95
N GLU A 56 4.45 -15.67 -13.72
CA GLU A 56 4.67 -17.09 -13.36
C GLU A 56 3.42 -17.94 -13.61
N ALA A 57 2.25 -17.44 -13.21
CA ALA A 57 0.98 -18.12 -13.42
C ALA A 57 0.65 -18.30 -14.91
N ILE A 58 0.89 -17.27 -15.74
CA ILE A 58 0.69 -17.35 -17.20
C ILE A 58 1.64 -18.38 -17.81
N LYS A 59 2.92 -18.35 -17.42
CA LYS A 59 3.91 -19.32 -17.89
C LYS A 59 3.50 -20.76 -17.53
N LYS A 60 3.17 -21.01 -16.27
CA LYS A 60 2.72 -22.34 -15.80
C LYS A 60 1.51 -22.81 -16.57
N PHE A 61 0.51 -21.96 -16.76
CA PHE A 61 -0.69 -22.29 -17.54
C PHE A 61 -0.35 -22.64 -19.00
N ALA A 62 0.54 -21.88 -19.64
CA ALA A 62 0.98 -22.15 -21.01
C ALA A 62 1.70 -23.50 -21.13
N ASP A 63 2.55 -23.84 -20.15
CA ASP A 63 3.35 -25.07 -20.16
C ASP A 63 2.52 -26.33 -19.79
N THR A 64 1.54 -26.20 -18.93
CA THR A 64 0.85 -27.35 -18.27
C THR A 64 -0.66 -27.38 -18.46
N GLY A 65 -1.29 -26.29 -18.88
CA GLY A 65 -2.76 -26.11 -18.87
C GLY A 65 -3.36 -25.96 -17.47
N GLU A 66 -2.55 -25.96 -16.40
CA GLU A 66 -3.02 -25.83 -15.04
C GLU A 66 -3.34 -24.36 -14.71
N LYS A 67 -4.59 -24.10 -14.30
CA LYS A 67 -4.99 -22.75 -13.87
C LYS A 67 -4.32 -22.38 -12.53
N PRO A 68 -3.98 -21.08 -12.32
CA PRO A 68 -3.43 -20.64 -11.05
C PRO A 68 -4.41 -20.91 -9.90
N GLY A 69 -3.86 -21.25 -8.75
CA GLY A 69 -4.63 -21.37 -7.51
C GLY A 69 -5.15 -20.01 -7.02
N VAL A 70 -6.13 -20.07 -6.13
CA VAL A 70 -6.66 -18.90 -5.41
C VAL A 70 -6.40 -19.06 -3.92
N THR A 71 -6.41 -17.96 -3.18
CA THR A 71 -6.34 -18.01 -1.71
C THR A 71 -7.62 -18.65 -1.16
N GLU A 72 -7.47 -19.51 -0.16
CA GLU A 72 -8.59 -20.19 0.47
C GLU A 72 -9.70 -19.21 0.91
N GLY A 73 -10.93 -19.50 0.55
CA GLY A 73 -12.09 -18.64 0.81
C GLY A 73 -12.22 -17.42 -0.10
N LYS A 74 -11.33 -17.26 -1.12
CA LYS A 74 -11.37 -16.15 -2.08
C LYS A 74 -11.48 -16.66 -3.52
N ASN A 75 -11.83 -15.78 -4.44
CA ASN A 75 -11.85 -16.05 -5.88
C ASN A 75 -10.63 -15.45 -6.62
N PHE A 76 -9.59 -15.04 -5.87
CA PHE A 76 -8.34 -14.49 -6.35
C PHE A 76 -7.18 -14.93 -5.44
N TYR A 77 -5.95 -14.76 -5.91
CA TYR A 77 -4.75 -14.89 -5.09
C TYR A 77 -4.49 -13.59 -4.35
N ASP A 78 -4.50 -13.64 -3.01
CA ASP A 78 -4.28 -12.48 -2.16
C ASP A 78 -2.79 -12.27 -1.91
N THR A 79 -2.25 -11.18 -2.38
CA THR A 79 -0.86 -10.79 -2.17
C THR A 79 -0.63 -10.05 -0.85
N GLY A 80 -1.70 -9.84 -0.09
CA GLY A 80 -1.68 -9.13 1.18
C GLY A 80 -1.64 -7.62 1.02
N VAL A 81 -1.89 -6.95 2.15
CA VAL A 81 -1.77 -5.50 2.33
C VAL A 81 -1.22 -5.23 3.73
N ALA A 82 -0.61 -4.06 3.95
CA ALA A 82 -0.21 -3.60 5.27
C ALA A 82 -0.60 -2.14 5.47
N LEU A 83 -1.13 -1.82 6.65
CA LEU A 83 -1.28 -0.42 7.07
C LEU A 83 0.10 0.10 7.50
N ILE A 84 0.56 1.15 6.86
CA ILE A 84 1.80 1.85 7.21
C ILE A 84 1.42 3.08 8.05
N THR A 85 1.90 3.13 9.28
CA THR A 85 1.75 4.29 10.16
C THR A 85 2.78 4.25 11.28
N ASP A 86 3.28 5.41 11.69
CA ASP A 86 4.13 5.53 12.89
C ASP A 86 3.30 5.89 14.15
N ASN A 87 1.96 5.98 14.01
CA ASN A 87 1.02 6.19 15.10
C ASN A 87 0.06 4.99 15.19
N PRO A 88 0.52 3.82 15.68
CA PRO A 88 -0.30 2.61 15.73
C PRO A 88 -1.51 2.78 16.66
N VAL A 89 -2.62 2.15 16.31
CA VAL A 89 -3.83 2.10 17.14
C VAL A 89 -3.96 0.68 17.68
N GLU A 90 -4.26 0.56 18.97
CA GLU A 90 -4.46 -0.73 19.62
C GLU A 90 -5.56 -1.54 18.89
N GLY A 91 -5.29 -2.82 18.65
CA GLY A 91 -6.19 -3.72 17.93
C GLY A 91 -6.20 -3.57 16.40
N VAL A 92 -5.46 -2.60 15.84
CA VAL A 92 -5.33 -2.43 14.39
C VAL A 92 -3.91 -2.81 13.95
N PRO A 93 -3.73 -3.97 13.26
CA PRO A 93 -2.42 -4.37 12.78
C PRO A 93 -1.82 -3.33 11.83
N SER A 94 -0.59 -2.92 12.09
CA SER A 94 0.14 -1.96 11.27
C SER A 94 1.64 -2.23 11.34
N ILE A 95 2.39 -1.69 10.39
CA ILE A 95 3.84 -1.68 10.40
C ILE A 95 4.36 -0.24 10.30
N THR A 96 5.59 -0.03 10.69
CA THR A 96 6.24 1.28 10.70
C THR A 96 6.56 1.77 9.29
N THR A 97 6.81 3.07 9.14
CA THR A 97 7.32 3.64 7.88
C THR A 97 8.68 3.04 7.50
N LYS A 98 9.53 2.70 8.46
CA LYS A 98 10.81 2.04 8.22
C LYS A 98 10.62 0.70 7.52
N GLU A 99 9.74 -0.14 8.03
CA GLU A 99 9.41 -1.45 7.44
C GLU A 99 8.70 -1.29 6.08
N GLY A 100 7.84 -0.28 5.96
CA GLY A 100 7.15 0.05 4.72
C GLY A 100 8.11 0.49 3.61
N LEU A 101 9.18 1.22 3.94
CA LEU A 101 10.21 1.65 2.98
C LEU A 101 11.04 0.48 2.42
N GLU A 102 11.16 -0.63 3.15
CA GLU A 102 11.86 -1.83 2.66
C GLU A 102 11.06 -2.57 1.57
N LYS A 103 9.76 -2.34 1.50
CA LYS A 103 8.82 -3.06 0.62
C LYS A 103 8.12 -2.16 -0.40
N CYS A 104 8.32 -0.86 -0.32
CA CYS A 104 7.65 0.08 -1.20
C CYS A 104 8.19 0.03 -2.63
N TRP A 105 7.47 0.64 -3.54
CA TRP A 105 7.75 0.69 -4.96
C TRP A 105 7.61 2.15 -5.47
N GLY A 106 8.27 2.47 -6.58
CA GLY A 106 8.25 3.79 -7.22
C GLY A 106 9.34 4.74 -6.75
#